data_d97759e1e994b070e5c68efe1076ef31
#
_entry.id   d97759e1e994b070e5c68efe1076ef31
#
_cell.length_a   1.000
_cell.length_b   1.000
_cell.length_c   1.000
_cell.angle_alpha   90.00
_cell.angle_beta   90.00
_cell.angle_gamma   90.00
#
_symmetry.space_group_name_H-M   'P 1'
#
loop_
_entity.id
_entity.type
_entity.pdbx_description
1 polymer ?
#
loop_
_entity_poly.entity_id
_entity_poly.type
_entity_poly.pdbx_seq_one_letter_code
_entity_poly.pdbx_strand_id
1 'polypeptide(L)'
;TISRKCEAAGWDCVAATGDKDSLQLITEHTTVKLISTRMGQTTTKDMTEETFREQYGFDPIHMIDLKALAGDSSDNIPGVPGVGDGFAAKWINQFGSLDGICEHADEIGGKKGESLRANIDQVKLNRKVNALVRDVDLGVDIEDLTFGTVDVAQIDALFKELEFGPRTKSRVLKTFNTGAKASNTSGAGESTNNEQNEQDSSLDLNLPEPTSITAPEQFDEWVKAHRVEVKVPGEIADFTVSDYGDGSQRHAICGDAVGHAWTVAAWGDERPGRATAQAIAVATATSAAIVPLPITDTLRAQLARFLKSEHSRTIVHGYKELLHLLGAVDLDMDLPMFDTKLAGNLAQPDFHADSLKQAAEHFLDIHFTETEQPSQGTLDFDDDQVEEDPNEHRLRDLAIIRSLAVTLGPIIAEREQCWLMRAIELPVSRVLHGMEHTGAKVDSVRLVSMRDQFAAEARQAQEMAWEYAGTEINLQSPKQLQKVLFEDMGLKPTKRTKSGSYTTNAAALQDLYVKSVDNERANGFLGALLRHREINKLKQIVQTLI
;
A
#
# COMPACT_ATOMS: atom_id res chain seq x y z
N THR A 1 -28.86 -21.88 1.78
CA THR A 1 -30.32 -21.60 1.75
C THR A 1 -30.68 -20.79 0.51
N ILE A 2 -30.10 -19.60 0.27
CA ILE A 2 -30.44 -18.73 -0.88
C ILE A 2 -30.18 -19.45 -2.20
N SER A 3 -28.99 -20.06 -2.40
CA SER A 3 -28.66 -20.79 -3.63
C SER A 3 -29.68 -21.90 -3.95
N ARG A 4 -30.14 -22.61 -2.93
CA ARG A 4 -31.18 -23.64 -3.09
C ARG A 4 -32.55 -23.05 -3.45
N LYS A 5 -32.91 -21.90 -2.86
CA LYS A 5 -34.14 -21.19 -3.24
C LYS A 5 -34.07 -20.67 -4.69
N CYS A 6 -32.91 -20.11 -5.11
CA CYS A 6 -32.68 -19.69 -6.48
C CYS A 6 -32.83 -20.86 -7.47
N GLU A 7 -32.17 -21.99 -7.17
CA GLU A 7 -32.27 -23.19 -8.00
C GLU A 7 -33.72 -23.69 -8.15
N ALA A 8 -34.47 -23.72 -7.04
CA ALA A 8 -35.88 -24.13 -7.06
C ALA A 8 -36.78 -23.15 -7.86
N ALA A 9 -36.41 -21.89 -7.96
CA ALA A 9 -37.09 -20.85 -8.74
C ALA A 9 -36.59 -20.77 -10.19
N GLY A 10 -35.52 -21.50 -10.56
CA GLY A 10 -34.88 -21.41 -11.87
C GLY A 10 -34.06 -20.13 -12.07
N TRP A 11 -33.54 -19.55 -10.96
CA TRP A 11 -32.69 -18.38 -10.98
C TRP A 11 -31.21 -18.78 -10.90
N ASP A 12 -30.36 -18.02 -11.56
CA ASP A 12 -28.92 -18.14 -11.39
C ASP A 12 -28.45 -17.47 -10.12
N CYS A 13 -27.57 -18.15 -9.37
CA CYS A 13 -26.99 -17.65 -8.14
C CYS A 13 -25.47 -17.55 -8.24
N VAL A 14 -24.90 -16.42 -7.87
CA VAL A 14 -23.47 -16.24 -7.78
C VAL A 14 -23.08 -16.01 -6.32
N ALA A 15 -22.42 -17.00 -5.70
CA ALA A 15 -21.89 -16.89 -4.34
C ALA A 15 -20.45 -16.34 -4.37
N ALA A 16 -20.27 -15.06 -4.02
CA ALA A 16 -18.96 -14.42 -3.95
C ALA A 16 -18.36 -14.60 -2.55
N THR A 17 -17.27 -15.36 -2.42
CA THR A 17 -16.68 -15.71 -1.13
C THR A 17 -15.21 -16.07 -1.24
N GLY A 18 -14.44 -15.94 -0.13
CA GLY A 18 -13.11 -16.52 0.03
C GLY A 18 -13.10 -17.95 0.54
N ASP A 19 -14.24 -18.42 1.00
CA ASP A 19 -14.39 -19.74 1.62
C ASP A 19 -14.60 -20.85 0.58
N LYS A 20 -13.71 -21.84 0.60
CA LYS A 20 -13.77 -23.00 -0.31
C LYS A 20 -14.85 -23.99 0.05
N ASP A 21 -15.43 -23.93 1.26
CA ASP A 21 -16.54 -24.80 1.62
C ASP A 21 -17.78 -24.52 0.78
N SER A 22 -17.91 -23.31 0.28
CA SER A 22 -18.95 -22.92 -0.66
C SER A 22 -18.90 -23.69 -1.99
N LEU A 23 -17.77 -24.33 -2.35
CA LEU A 23 -17.66 -25.10 -3.59
C LEU A 23 -18.63 -26.28 -3.64
N GLN A 24 -19.08 -26.79 -2.50
CA GLN A 24 -20.14 -27.82 -2.43
C GLN A 24 -21.52 -27.34 -2.88
N LEU A 25 -21.67 -25.99 -3.06
CA LEU A 25 -22.94 -25.38 -3.48
C LEU A 25 -23.08 -25.25 -4.99
N ILE A 26 -22.02 -25.54 -5.74
CA ILE A 26 -22.00 -25.40 -7.20
C ILE A 26 -22.98 -26.38 -7.83
N THR A 27 -23.83 -25.83 -8.71
CA THR A 27 -24.79 -26.58 -9.54
C THR A 27 -24.88 -25.91 -10.91
N GLU A 28 -25.76 -26.39 -11.80
CA GLU A 28 -26.05 -25.76 -13.08
C GLU A 28 -26.46 -24.28 -12.90
N HIS A 29 -27.18 -23.95 -11.80
CA HIS A 29 -27.66 -22.59 -11.50
C HIS A 29 -26.83 -21.84 -10.45
N THR A 30 -25.85 -22.48 -9.81
CA THR A 30 -25.03 -21.85 -8.76
C THR A 30 -23.57 -21.83 -9.14
N THR A 31 -23.02 -20.65 -9.34
CA THR A 31 -21.58 -20.40 -9.55
C THR A 31 -20.95 -19.85 -8.28
N VAL A 32 -19.79 -20.36 -7.88
CA VAL A 32 -19.01 -19.81 -6.77
C VAL A 32 -17.88 -18.96 -7.31
N LYS A 33 -17.91 -17.66 -7.00
CA LYS A 33 -16.83 -16.72 -7.31
C LYS A 33 -15.85 -16.67 -6.15
N LEU A 34 -14.77 -17.45 -6.24
CA LEU A 34 -13.73 -17.46 -5.22
C LEU A 34 -12.90 -16.19 -5.26
N ILE A 35 -12.86 -15.49 -4.14
CA ILE A 35 -12.08 -14.26 -3.94
C ILE A 35 -10.84 -14.61 -3.11
N SER A 36 -9.65 -14.28 -3.60
CA SER A 36 -8.42 -14.44 -2.84
C SER A 36 -7.55 -13.19 -2.92
N THR A 37 -7.09 -12.72 -1.77
CA THR A 37 -6.18 -11.57 -1.68
C THR A 37 -4.79 -12.08 -1.27
N ARG A 38 -3.78 -11.78 -2.08
CA ARG A 38 -2.37 -12.06 -1.76
C ARG A 38 -1.53 -10.82 -2.07
N MET A 39 -0.72 -10.37 -1.13
CA MET A 39 0.16 -9.20 -1.27
C MET A 39 -0.59 -7.95 -1.81
N GLY A 40 -1.78 -7.66 -1.27
CA GLY A 40 -2.59 -6.51 -1.70
C GLY A 40 -3.31 -6.65 -3.05
N GLN A 41 -3.09 -7.75 -3.79
CA GLN A 41 -3.80 -8.02 -5.04
C GLN A 41 -4.96 -8.98 -4.80
N THR A 42 -6.17 -8.52 -5.10
CA THR A 42 -7.37 -9.36 -5.07
C THR A 42 -7.58 -9.99 -6.44
N THR A 43 -7.73 -11.31 -6.46
CA THR A 43 -8.05 -12.09 -7.67
C THR A 43 -9.35 -12.83 -7.45
N THR A 44 -10.16 -12.90 -8.48
CA THR A 44 -11.41 -13.69 -8.49
C THR A 44 -11.28 -14.84 -9.47
N LYS A 45 -11.89 -15.97 -9.13
CA LYS A 45 -12.00 -17.16 -9.99
C LYS A 45 -13.43 -17.67 -9.96
N ASP A 46 -14.07 -17.72 -11.11
CA ASP A 46 -15.40 -18.30 -11.24
C ASP A 46 -15.29 -19.83 -11.30
N MET A 47 -15.97 -20.48 -10.36
CA MET A 47 -16.04 -21.92 -10.23
C MET A 47 -17.43 -22.38 -10.61
N THR A 48 -17.59 -22.85 -11.85
CA THR A 48 -18.78 -23.54 -12.38
C THR A 48 -18.62 -25.04 -12.21
N GLU A 49 -19.67 -25.83 -12.51
CA GLU A 49 -19.54 -27.29 -12.52
C GLU A 49 -18.44 -27.78 -13.45
N GLU A 50 -18.33 -27.19 -14.63
CA GLU A 50 -17.32 -27.55 -15.63
C GLU A 50 -15.90 -27.27 -15.10
N THR A 51 -15.62 -26.03 -14.65
CA THR A 51 -14.30 -25.67 -14.12
C THR A 51 -13.96 -26.42 -12.85
N PHE A 52 -14.96 -26.80 -12.05
CA PHE A 52 -14.75 -27.63 -10.86
C PHE A 52 -14.35 -29.05 -11.25
N ARG A 53 -15.11 -29.71 -12.18
CA ARG A 53 -14.79 -31.05 -12.67
C ARG A 53 -13.43 -31.11 -13.35
N GLU A 54 -13.08 -30.10 -14.15
CA GLU A 54 -11.75 -30.02 -14.74
C GLU A 54 -10.62 -29.95 -13.69
N GLN A 55 -10.86 -29.26 -12.58
CA GLN A 55 -9.85 -29.08 -11.54
C GLN A 55 -9.75 -30.27 -10.59
N TYR A 56 -10.87 -30.85 -10.20
CA TYR A 56 -10.94 -31.88 -9.13
C TYR A 56 -11.25 -33.28 -9.65
N GLY A 57 -11.87 -33.41 -10.82
CA GLY A 57 -12.20 -34.68 -11.47
C GLY A 57 -13.47 -35.36 -10.98
N PHE A 58 -14.22 -34.73 -10.07
CA PHE A 58 -15.48 -35.25 -9.51
C PHE A 58 -16.52 -34.15 -9.36
N ASP A 59 -17.76 -34.48 -8.99
CA ASP A 59 -18.85 -33.53 -8.86
C ASP A 59 -18.71 -32.61 -7.63
N PRO A 60 -19.12 -31.32 -7.71
CA PRO A 60 -18.96 -30.36 -6.64
C PRO A 60 -19.49 -30.77 -5.27
N ILE A 61 -20.59 -31.54 -5.24
CA ILE A 61 -21.20 -32.01 -3.99
C ILE A 61 -20.22 -32.88 -3.16
N HIS A 62 -19.26 -33.53 -3.82
CA HIS A 62 -18.27 -34.39 -3.15
C HIS A 62 -17.06 -33.59 -2.61
N MET A 63 -17.08 -32.25 -2.66
CA MET A 63 -16.10 -31.42 -1.96
C MET A 63 -16.14 -31.69 -0.44
N ILE A 64 -17.33 -31.97 0.11
CA ILE A 64 -17.48 -32.37 1.51
C ILE A 64 -16.80 -33.71 1.82
N ASP A 65 -16.81 -34.64 0.87
CA ASP A 65 -16.17 -35.95 1.01
C ASP A 65 -14.64 -35.82 0.95
N LEU A 66 -14.12 -34.95 0.07
CA LEU A 66 -12.70 -34.66 -0.02
C LEU A 66 -12.19 -34.08 1.30
N LYS A 67 -12.87 -33.08 1.85
CA LYS A 67 -12.50 -32.48 3.14
C LYS A 67 -12.67 -33.42 4.31
N ALA A 68 -13.65 -34.29 4.25
CA ALA A 68 -13.83 -35.32 5.29
C ALA A 68 -12.65 -36.30 5.35
N LEU A 69 -12.08 -36.67 4.19
CA LEU A 69 -10.94 -37.58 4.09
C LEU A 69 -9.60 -36.89 4.35
N ALA A 70 -9.36 -35.76 3.71
CA ALA A 70 -8.08 -35.03 3.80
C ALA A 70 -7.95 -34.20 5.10
N GLY A 71 -9.07 -33.86 5.73
CA GLY A 71 -9.15 -32.91 6.82
C GLY A 71 -9.12 -31.45 6.35
N ASP A 72 -9.31 -30.53 7.27
CA ASP A 72 -9.15 -29.10 7.05
C ASP A 72 -8.37 -28.48 8.21
N SER A 73 -7.14 -28.05 7.91
CA SER A 73 -6.27 -27.44 8.92
C SER A 73 -6.71 -26.04 9.34
N SER A 74 -7.47 -25.32 8.50
CA SER A 74 -8.01 -24.01 8.84
C SER A 74 -9.09 -24.08 9.92
N ASP A 75 -9.86 -25.17 9.90
CA ASP A 75 -10.96 -25.42 10.84
C ASP A 75 -10.59 -26.43 11.95
N ASN A 76 -9.30 -26.84 12.00
CA ASN A 76 -8.79 -27.82 12.93
C ASN A 76 -9.53 -29.19 12.86
N ILE A 77 -9.93 -29.58 11.65
CA ILE A 77 -10.59 -30.85 11.38
C ILE A 77 -9.54 -31.89 10.97
N PRO A 78 -9.32 -32.98 11.76
CA PRO A 78 -8.33 -33.99 11.42
C PRO A 78 -8.77 -34.84 10.26
N GLY A 79 -7.91 -35.05 9.26
CA GLY A 79 -8.12 -36.00 8.18
C GLY A 79 -7.60 -37.41 8.51
N VAL A 80 -7.75 -38.33 7.54
CA VAL A 80 -7.15 -39.66 7.62
C VAL A 80 -5.62 -39.54 7.56
N PRO A 81 -4.87 -40.08 8.53
CA PRO A 81 -3.43 -39.98 8.55
C PRO A 81 -2.77 -40.48 7.26
N GLY A 82 -1.99 -39.58 6.61
CA GLY A 82 -1.29 -39.85 5.35
C GLY A 82 -2.15 -39.72 4.08
N VAL A 83 -3.39 -39.28 4.20
CA VAL A 83 -4.29 -39.00 3.07
C VAL A 83 -4.43 -37.49 2.93
N GLY A 84 -3.97 -36.95 1.83
CA GLY A 84 -4.18 -35.56 1.43
C GLY A 84 -5.09 -35.47 0.21
N ASP A 85 -5.40 -34.26 -0.24
CA ASP A 85 -6.35 -33.95 -1.32
C ASP A 85 -6.22 -34.87 -2.54
N GLY A 86 -5.00 -35.10 -3.01
CA GLY A 86 -4.77 -35.92 -4.21
C GLY A 86 -5.18 -37.39 -4.04
N PHE A 87 -5.03 -37.96 -2.84
CA PHE A 87 -5.49 -39.34 -2.57
C PHE A 87 -6.98 -39.39 -2.29
N ALA A 88 -7.51 -38.39 -1.58
CA ALA A 88 -8.95 -38.27 -1.35
C ALA A 88 -9.69 -38.13 -2.68
N ALA A 89 -9.24 -37.23 -3.57
CA ALA A 89 -9.81 -37.08 -4.90
C ALA A 89 -9.76 -38.38 -5.73
N LYS A 90 -8.62 -39.11 -5.68
CA LYS A 90 -8.51 -40.42 -6.37
C LYS A 90 -9.54 -41.43 -5.87
N TRP A 91 -9.76 -41.50 -4.58
CA TRP A 91 -10.74 -42.43 -4.02
C TRP A 91 -12.18 -42.01 -4.36
N ILE A 92 -12.50 -40.72 -4.33
CA ILE A 92 -13.81 -40.22 -4.75
C ILE A 92 -14.07 -40.58 -6.21
N ASN A 93 -13.09 -40.35 -7.09
CA ASN A 93 -13.21 -40.72 -8.51
C ASN A 93 -13.35 -42.23 -8.74
N GLN A 94 -12.77 -43.08 -7.87
CA GLN A 94 -12.85 -44.54 -8.00
C GLN A 94 -14.14 -45.11 -7.44
N PHE A 95 -14.61 -44.60 -6.32
CA PHE A 95 -15.74 -45.19 -5.55
C PHE A 95 -16.99 -44.27 -5.52
N GLY A 96 -16.93 -43.12 -6.19
CA GLY A 96 -18.06 -42.20 -6.38
C GLY A 96 -18.33 -41.26 -5.20
N SER A 97 -18.28 -41.75 -3.96
CA SER A 97 -18.60 -40.96 -2.76
C SER A 97 -17.89 -41.50 -1.53
N LEU A 98 -17.95 -40.75 -0.41
CA LEU A 98 -17.44 -41.24 0.87
C LEU A 98 -18.11 -42.52 1.32
N ASP A 99 -19.41 -42.66 1.09
CA ASP A 99 -20.13 -43.89 1.45
C ASP A 99 -19.59 -45.07 0.65
N GLY A 100 -19.40 -44.91 -0.68
CA GLY A 100 -18.77 -45.93 -1.52
C GLY A 100 -17.33 -46.26 -1.11
N ILE A 101 -16.56 -45.26 -0.70
CA ILE A 101 -15.19 -45.46 -0.16
C ILE A 101 -15.23 -46.28 1.13
N CYS A 102 -16.18 -46.02 2.02
CA CYS A 102 -16.33 -46.76 3.28
C CYS A 102 -16.81 -48.20 3.05
N GLU A 103 -17.71 -48.44 2.09
CA GLU A 103 -18.19 -49.77 1.73
C GLU A 103 -17.07 -50.64 1.13
N HIS A 104 -16.15 -50.04 0.37
CA HIS A 104 -15.03 -50.72 -0.27
C HIS A 104 -13.70 -50.53 0.47
N ALA A 105 -13.73 -50.11 1.75
CA ALA A 105 -12.54 -49.83 2.54
C ALA A 105 -11.55 -51.00 2.64
N ASP A 106 -12.04 -52.22 2.57
CA ASP A 106 -11.22 -53.44 2.59
C ASP A 106 -10.48 -53.69 1.27
N GLU A 107 -10.95 -53.14 0.16
CA GLU A 107 -10.28 -53.19 -1.14
C GLU A 107 -9.13 -52.20 -1.25
N ILE A 108 -9.10 -51.20 -0.37
CA ILE A 108 -8.04 -50.18 -0.33
C ILE A 108 -6.84 -50.72 0.43
N GLY A 109 -5.81 -51.13 -0.32
CA GLY A 109 -4.59 -51.71 0.24
C GLY A 109 -3.61 -50.72 0.84
N GLY A 110 -2.64 -51.26 1.58
CA GLY A 110 -1.51 -50.54 2.15
C GLY A 110 -1.85 -49.68 3.37
N LYS A 111 -0.84 -48.98 3.89
CA LYS A 111 -0.95 -48.16 5.14
C LYS A 111 -2.10 -47.16 5.13
N LYS A 112 -2.46 -46.62 3.96
CA LYS A 112 -3.54 -45.62 3.84
C LYS A 112 -4.92 -46.26 3.96
N GLY A 113 -5.11 -47.47 3.42
CA GLY A 113 -6.34 -48.23 3.63
C GLY A 113 -6.50 -48.65 5.09
N GLU A 114 -5.42 -49.07 5.75
CA GLU A 114 -5.44 -49.36 7.19
C GLU A 114 -5.81 -48.11 8.00
N SER A 115 -5.19 -46.92 7.67
CA SER A 115 -5.54 -45.67 8.30
C SER A 115 -6.99 -45.25 8.07
N LEU A 116 -7.54 -45.47 6.86
CA LEU A 116 -8.96 -45.19 6.57
C LEU A 116 -9.87 -46.05 7.46
N ARG A 117 -9.65 -47.37 7.47
CA ARG A 117 -10.46 -48.30 8.29
C ARG A 117 -10.44 -47.96 9.77
N ALA A 118 -9.28 -47.51 10.29
CA ALA A 118 -9.15 -47.09 11.69
C ALA A 118 -9.86 -45.75 12.00
N ASN A 119 -10.21 -44.96 10.97
CA ASN A 119 -10.75 -43.61 11.15
C ASN A 119 -12.13 -43.41 10.48
N ILE A 120 -12.87 -44.47 10.12
CA ILE A 120 -14.16 -44.37 9.41
C ILE A 120 -15.16 -43.49 10.18
N ASP A 121 -15.28 -43.68 11.50
CA ASP A 121 -16.21 -42.86 12.31
C ASP A 121 -15.83 -41.39 12.33
N GLN A 122 -14.53 -41.10 12.41
CA GLN A 122 -14.03 -39.73 12.34
C GLN A 122 -14.34 -39.08 10.97
N VAL A 123 -14.13 -39.79 9.89
CA VAL A 123 -14.40 -39.29 8.52
C VAL A 123 -15.90 -39.04 8.31
N LYS A 124 -16.77 -39.91 8.82
CA LYS A 124 -18.23 -39.70 8.79
C LYS A 124 -18.64 -38.47 9.60
N LEU A 125 -18.01 -38.25 10.76
CA LEU A 125 -18.23 -37.06 11.57
C LEU A 125 -17.75 -35.80 10.83
N ASN A 126 -16.56 -35.86 10.23
CA ASN A 126 -16.01 -34.76 9.45
C ASN A 126 -16.95 -34.36 8.30
N ARG A 127 -17.48 -35.32 7.56
CA ARG A 127 -18.46 -35.08 6.49
C ARG A 127 -19.69 -34.34 7.00
N LYS A 128 -20.21 -34.74 8.15
CA LYS A 128 -21.36 -34.10 8.77
C LYS A 128 -21.05 -32.64 9.20
N VAL A 129 -19.85 -32.42 9.71
CA VAL A 129 -19.41 -31.07 10.16
C VAL A 129 -19.16 -30.16 8.96
N ASN A 130 -18.53 -30.65 7.89
CA ASN A 130 -18.23 -29.89 6.68
C ASN A 130 -19.45 -29.60 5.77
N ALA A 131 -20.56 -30.31 5.98
CA ALA A 131 -21.77 -30.11 5.19
C ALA A 131 -22.49 -28.84 5.58
N LEU A 132 -22.61 -27.89 4.65
CA LEU A 132 -23.35 -26.66 4.85
C LEU A 132 -24.86 -26.91 5.02
N VAL A 133 -25.46 -26.27 6.01
CA VAL A 133 -26.91 -26.28 6.24
C VAL A 133 -27.59 -25.46 5.15
N ARG A 134 -28.55 -26.07 4.44
CA ARG A 134 -29.16 -25.47 3.23
C ARG A 134 -30.63 -25.07 3.40
N ASP A 135 -31.15 -25.14 4.60
CA ASP A 135 -32.56 -24.91 4.96
C ASP A 135 -32.72 -23.98 6.18
N VAL A 136 -31.75 -23.09 6.39
CA VAL A 136 -31.82 -22.10 7.46
C VAL A 136 -32.91 -21.08 7.12
N ASP A 137 -33.79 -20.81 8.07
CA ASP A 137 -34.75 -19.72 7.97
C ASP A 137 -34.01 -18.36 8.09
N LEU A 138 -34.02 -17.60 7.02
CA LEU A 138 -33.33 -16.29 6.94
C LEU A 138 -34.30 -15.12 7.12
N GLY A 139 -35.60 -15.38 7.21
CA GLY A 139 -36.63 -14.33 7.31
C GLY A 139 -36.77 -13.45 6.05
N VAL A 140 -36.13 -13.85 4.94
CA VAL A 140 -36.18 -13.16 3.64
C VAL A 140 -36.35 -14.18 2.51
N ASP A 141 -37.05 -13.78 1.45
CA ASP A 141 -37.15 -14.54 0.23
C ASP A 141 -36.26 -13.98 -0.89
N ILE A 142 -36.09 -14.76 -1.98
CA ILE A 142 -35.20 -14.35 -3.07
C ILE A 142 -35.73 -13.11 -3.81
N GLU A 143 -37.04 -12.94 -3.84
CA GLU A 143 -37.73 -11.79 -4.43
C GLU A 143 -37.44 -10.48 -3.65
N ASP A 144 -37.10 -10.59 -2.36
CA ASP A 144 -36.73 -9.44 -1.53
C ASP A 144 -35.29 -8.97 -1.79
N LEU A 145 -34.47 -9.80 -2.45
CA LEU A 145 -33.06 -9.53 -2.73
C LEU A 145 -32.91 -8.64 -3.96
N THR A 146 -33.38 -7.41 -3.88
CA THR A 146 -33.26 -6.41 -4.94
C THR A 146 -32.22 -5.36 -4.58
N PHE A 147 -31.53 -4.83 -5.60
CA PHE A 147 -30.68 -3.66 -5.41
C PHE A 147 -31.58 -2.44 -5.15
N GLY A 148 -31.58 -1.96 -3.90
CA GLY A 148 -32.23 -0.72 -3.53
C GLY A 148 -31.47 0.52 -4.02
N THR A 149 -32.09 1.69 -3.85
CA THR A 149 -31.39 2.96 -4.04
C THR A 149 -30.39 3.17 -2.91
N VAL A 150 -29.17 3.58 -3.27
CA VAL A 150 -28.12 3.86 -2.29
C VAL A 150 -28.46 5.12 -1.53
N ASP A 151 -28.62 5.00 -0.21
CA ASP A 151 -28.75 6.15 0.69
C ASP A 151 -27.37 6.68 1.06
N VAL A 152 -26.97 7.76 0.39
CA VAL A 152 -25.66 8.40 0.58
C VAL A 152 -25.49 8.91 2.02
N ALA A 153 -26.57 9.37 2.67
CA ALA A 153 -26.51 9.89 4.04
C ALA A 153 -26.25 8.76 5.06
N GLN A 154 -26.85 7.59 4.85
CA GLN A 154 -26.56 6.41 5.68
C GLN A 154 -25.14 5.90 5.48
N ILE A 155 -24.64 5.90 4.24
CA ILE A 155 -23.23 5.54 3.95
C ILE A 155 -22.30 6.54 4.65
N ASP A 156 -22.59 7.83 4.59
CA ASP A 156 -21.82 8.87 5.27
C ASP A 156 -21.74 8.66 6.78
N ALA A 157 -22.89 8.40 7.39
CA ALA A 157 -22.97 8.14 8.82
C ALA A 157 -22.16 6.89 9.21
N LEU A 158 -22.33 5.80 8.45
CA LEU A 158 -21.62 4.55 8.69
C LEU A 158 -20.11 4.69 8.50
N PHE A 159 -19.67 5.38 7.43
CA PHE A 159 -18.25 5.58 7.16
C PHE A 159 -17.59 6.48 8.21
N LYS A 160 -18.35 7.46 8.76
CA LYS A 160 -17.91 8.28 9.87
C LYS A 160 -17.82 7.47 11.17
N GLU A 161 -18.79 6.61 11.45
CA GLU A 161 -18.78 5.71 12.61
C GLU A 161 -17.62 4.70 12.56
N LEU A 162 -17.35 4.14 11.37
CA LEU A 162 -16.28 3.16 11.15
C LEU A 162 -14.92 3.80 10.86
N GLU A 163 -14.84 5.13 10.88
CA GLU A 163 -13.62 5.90 10.58
C GLU A 163 -12.99 5.57 9.21
N PHE A 164 -13.80 5.21 8.21
CA PHE A 164 -13.33 5.00 6.86
C PHE A 164 -13.00 6.34 6.19
N GLY A 165 -11.77 6.44 5.67
CA GLY A 165 -11.32 7.67 5.03
C GLY A 165 -12.08 8.03 3.74
N PRO A 166 -12.04 9.31 3.32
CA PRO A 166 -12.81 9.85 2.19
C PRO A 166 -12.54 9.12 0.87
N ARG A 167 -11.33 8.60 0.68
CA ARG A 167 -10.95 7.81 -0.51
C ARG A 167 -11.76 6.52 -0.64
N THR A 168 -11.95 5.80 0.46
CA THR A 168 -12.76 4.56 0.48
C THR A 168 -14.22 4.89 0.22
N LYS A 169 -14.74 5.95 0.84
CA LYS A 169 -16.08 6.48 0.61
C LYS A 169 -16.32 6.85 -0.86
N SER A 170 -15.46 7.69 -1.44
CA SER A 170 -15.57 8.10 -2.84
C SER A 170 -15.54 6.90 -3.79
N ARG A 171 -14.67 5.91 -3.56
CA ARG A 171 -14.61 4.68 -4.35
C ARG A 171 -15.90 3.88 -4.27
N VAL A 172 -16.46 3.71 -3.06
CA VAL A 172 -17.72 2.97 -2.85
C VAL A 172 -18.87 3.69 -3.55
N LEU A 173 -19.02 5.01 -3.36
CA LEU A 173 -20.08 5.80 -3.99
C LEU A 173 -19.97 5.79 -5.53
N LYS A 174 -18.75 5.90 -6.10
CA LYS A 174 -18.54 5.77 -7.54
C LYS A 174 -18.97 4.40 -8.07
N THR A 175 -18.70 3.32 -7.33
CA THR A 175 -19.09 1.96 -7.72
C THR A 175 -20.61 1.82 -7.81
N PHE A 176 -21.35 2.40 -6.88
CA PHE A 176 -22.82 2.33 -6.89
C PHE A 176 -23.46 3.28 -7.93
N ASN A 177 -22.87 4.46 -8.18
CA ASN A 177 -23.39 5.41 -9.17
C ASN A 177 -23.18 4.96 -10.63
N THR A 178 -22.12 4.18 -10.91
CA THR A 178 -21.92 3.63 -12.26
C THR A 178 -22.89 2.50 -12.60
N GLY A 179 -23.42 1.78 -11.61
CA GLY A 179 -24.45 0.76 -11.79
C GLY A 179 -25.82 1.32 -12.26
N ALA A 180 -26.15 2.55 -11.92
CA ALA A 180 -27.43 3.18 -12.31
C ALA A 180 -27.46 3.69 -13.77
N LYS A 181 -26.32 3.75 -14.47
CA LYS A 181 -26.24 4.18 -15.88
C LYS A 181 -26.24 3.03 -16.89
N ALA A 182 -26.23 1.77 -16.45
CA ALA A 182 -26.17 0.63 -17.37
C ALA A 182 -27.56 0.09 -17.82
N SER A 183 -28.65 0.65 -17.36
CA SER A 183 -29.99 0.28 -17.82
C SER A 183 -30.78 1.53 -18.22
N ASN A 184 -30.51 2.07 -19.45
CA ASN A 184 -31.58 2.50 -20.34
C ASN A 184 -31.07 3.10 -21.67
N THR A 185 -31.41 2.39 -22.72
CA THR A 185 -31.97 2.84 -24.01
C THR A 185 -31.28 3.93 -24.82
N SER A 186 -30.86 3.47 -25.99
CA SER A 186 -30.84 4.24 -27.25
C SER A 186 -31.95 5.29 -27.35
N GLY A 187 -31.56 6.55 -27.50
CA GLY A 187 -32.46 7.65 -27.83
C GLY A 187 -31.70 8.96 -27.95
N ALA A 188 -31.55 9.42 -29.18
CA ALA A 188 -30.98 10.72 -29.52
C ALA A 188 -31.83 11.88 -28.98
N GLY A 189 -31.20 12.96 -28.52
CA GLY A 189 -31.89 14.21 -28.21
C GLY A 189 -31.06 15.20 -27.40
N GLU A 190 -30.49 16.14 -28.10
CA GLU A 190 -30.21 17.55 -27.76
C GLU A 190 -29.62 17.96 -26.40
N SER A 191 -28.49 18.62 -26.55
CA SER A 191 -27.81 19.50 -25.59
C SER A 191 -28.76 20.52 -24.97
N THR A 192 -28.82 20.56 -23.65
CA THR A 192 -29.04 21.80 -22.91
C THR A 192 -28.03 21.86 -21.75
N ASN A 193 -27.17 22.86 -21.82
CA ASN A 193 -26.30 23.31 -20.75
C ASN A 193 -27.13 23.56 -19.49
N ASN A 194 -26.84 22.82 -18.43
CA ASN A 194 -27.14 23.23 -17.08
C ASN A 194 -25.82 23.24 -16.30
N GLU A 195 -25.21 24.40 -16.32
CA GLU A 195 -24.26 24.81 -15.30
C GLU A 195 -25.01 24.83 -13.96
N GLN A 196 -24.85 23.81 -13.16
CA GLN A 196 -25.20 23.85 -11.74
C GLN A 196 -23.96 23.52 -10.94
N ASN A 197 -23.33 24.59 -10.43
CA ASN A 197 -22.56 24.73 -9.21
C ASN A 197 -22.00 23.40 -8.66
N GLU A 198 -20.85 22.99 -9.15
CA GLU A 198 -19.82 22.40 -8.32
C GLU A 198 -19.38 23.52 -7.37
N GLN A 199 -19.96 23.57 -6.17
CA GLN A 199 -19.31 24.27 -5.07
C GLN A 199 -18.01 23.54 -4.81
N ASP A 200 -16.99 24.07 -5.46
CA ASP A 200 -15.58 23.88 -5.12
C ASP A 200 -15.48 24.14 -3.61
N SER A 201 -15.34 23.10 -2.80
CA SER A 201 -14.93 23.22 -1.41
C SER A 201 -13.44 23.53 -1.41
N SER A 202 -13.07 24.66 -2.06
CA SER A 202 -11.78 25.28 -1.87
C SER A 202 -11.76 25.71 -0.39
N LEU A 203 -11.01 24.98 0.42
CA LEU A 203 -10.48 25.56 1.66
C LEU A 203 -9.96 26.94 1.26
N ASP A 204 -10.46 27.97 1.95
CA ASP A 204 -10.03 29.35 1.72
C ASP A 204 -8.55 29.46 2.14
N LEU A 205 -7.67 29.00 1.26
CA LEU A 205 -6.21 29.00 1.44
C LEU A 205 -5.63 30.41 1.28
N ASN A 206 -6.47 31.45 1.45
CA ASN A 206 -6.11 32.84 1.30
C ASN A 206 -5.24 33.33 2.46
N LEU A 207 -3.98 32.91 2.46
CA LEU A 207 -2.97 33.71 3.13
C LEU A 207 -2.70 34.95 2.27
N PRO A 208 -2.67 36.15 2.87
CA PRO A 208 -2.30 37.37 2.12
C PRO A 208 -0.87 37.25 1.57
N GLU A 209 -0.55 38.08 0.59
CA GLU A 209 0.80 38.13 0.02
C GLU A 209 1.89 38.08 1.11
N PRO A 210 2.91 37.21 0.96
CA PRO A 210 3.89 37.02 2.00
C PRO A 210 4.79 38.26 2.11
N THR A 211 5.17 38.59 3.33
CA THR A 211 6.22 39.59 3.55
C THR A 211 7.57 38.98 3.22
N SER A 212 8.24 39.44 2.19
CA SER A 212 9.62 39.04 1.88
C SER A 212 10.59 39.71 2.86
N ILE A 213 11.34 38.89 3.60
CA ILE A 213 12.29 39.36 4.64
C ILE A 213 13.71 39.18 4.13
N THR A 214 14.44 40.30 3.99
CA THR A 214 15.85 40.30 3.56
C THR A 214 16.78 40.94 4.59
N ALA A 215 16.23 41.63 5.58
CA ALA A 215 16.99 42.30 6.64
C ALA A 215 16.57 41.83 8.04
N PRO A 216 17.49 41.80 9.00
CA PRO A 216 17.24 41.34 10.34
C PRO A 216 16.16 42.14 11.08
N GLU A 217 16.15 43.47 10.93
CA GLU A 217 15.18 44.36 11.57
C GLU A 217 13.75 44.06 11.09
N GLN A 218 13.58 43.78 9.81
CA GLN A 218 12.29 43.41 9.22
C GLN A 218 11.74 42.13 9.86
N PHE A 219 12.59 41.12 10.13
CA PHE A 219 12.19 39.89 10.77
C PHE A 219 11.72 40.12 12.21
N ASP A 220 12.49 40.86 13.00
CA ASP A 220 12.14 41.14 14.39
C ASP A 220 10.85 41.98 14.50
N GLU A 221 10.65 42.95 13.62
CA GLU A 221 9.43 43.78 13.56
C GLU A 221 8.23 42.92 13.17
N TRP A 222 8.39 42.07 12.16
CA TRP A 222 7.33 41.17 11.70
C TRP A 222 6.92 40.17 12.82
N VAL A 223 7.88 39.53 13.48
CA VAL A 223 7.61 38.62 14.59
C VAL A 223 6.88 39.32 15.74
N LYS A 224 7.32 40.52 16.10
CA LYS A 224 6.67 41.33 17.17
C LYS A 224 5.23 41.67 16.80
N ALA A 225 4.98 42.10 15.56
CA ALA A 225 3.63 42.47 15.10
C ALA A 225 2.65 41.31 15.13
N HIS A 226 3.10 40.10 14.75
CA HIS A 226 2.22 38.91 14.62
C HIS A 226 2.24 37.99 15.84
N ARG A 227 3.10 38.26 16.84
CA ARG A 227 3.17 37.46 18.06
C ARG A 227 1.84 37.39 18.84
N VAL A 228 1.01 38.40 18.74
CA VAL A 228 -0.30 38.44 19.38
C VAL A 228 -1.28 37.38 18.86
N GLU A 229 -1.02 36.84 17.67
CA GLU A 229 -1.81 35.80 17.05
C GLU A 229 -1.45 34.41 17.62
N VAL A 230 -0.24 34.27 18.20
CA VAL A 230 0.24 33.02 18.78
C VAL A 230 -0.24 32.91 20.22
N LYS A 231 -1.29 32.12 20.41
CA LYS A 231 -1.99 31.96 21.71
C LYS A 231 -1.68 30.65 22.41
N VAL A 232 -0.56 30.02 22.09
CA VAL A 232 -0.14 28.79 22.78
C VAL A 232 0.30 29.16 24.21
N PRO A 233 -0.39 28.67 25.26
CA PRO A 233 -0.02 28.94 26.64
C PRO A 233 1.39 28.46 26.96
N GLY A 234 2.15 29.22 27.81
CA GLY A 234 3.50 28.86 28.21
C GLY A 234 3.57 27.52 28.93
N GLU A 235 2.59 27.22 29.76
CA GLU A 235 2.45 25.93 30.46
C GLU A 235 2.37 24.73 29.49
N ILE A 236 1.76 24.92 28.30
CA ILE A 236 1.71 23.89 27.26
C ILE A 236 3.02 23.84 26.48
N ALA A 237 3.62 25.02 26.19
CA ALA A 237 4.88 25.11 25.46
C ALA A 237 6.05 24.47 26.23
N ASP A 238 6.07 24.63 27.56
CA ASP A 238 7.13 24.14 28.45
C ASP A 238 6.86 22.72 29.01
N PHE A 239 5.85 22.03 28.48
CA PHE A 239 5.44 20.69 28.90
C PHE A 239 6.58 19.67 28.78
N THR A 240 6.82 18.95 29.87
CA THR A 240 7.83 17.88 29.95
C THR A 240 7.20 16.49 30.09
N VAL A 241 7.97 15.43 29.82
CA VAL A 241 7.50 14.03 29.93
C VAL A 241 7.01 13.68 31.33
N SER A 242 7.51 14.38 32.38
CA SER A 242 7.11 14.17 33.78
C SER A 242 5.69 14.70 34.11
N ASP A 243 5.12 15.55 33.26
CA ASP A 243 3.85 16.24 33.54
C ASP A 243 2.61 15.44 33.12
N TYR A 244 2.78 14.16 32.78
CA TYR A 244 1.71 13.24 32.31
C TYR A 244 0.69 12.80 33.38
N GLY A 245 0.65 13.45 34.54
CA GLY A 245 -0.21 13.04 35.65
C GLY A 245 -1.71 13.30 35.48
N ASP A 246 -2.11 14.26 34.64
CA ASP A 246 -3.51 14.70 34.49
C ASP A 246 -3.99 14.63 33.04
N GLY A 247 -5.07 13.86 32.80
CA GLY A 247 -5.66 13.67 31.46
C GLY A 247 -6.15 14.96 30.80
N SER A 248 -6.48 16.03 31.54
CA SER A 248 -6.94 17.31 31.00
C SER A 248 -5.84 18.07 30.24
N GLN A 249 -4.59 17.92 30.65
CA GLN A 249 -3.44 18.57 29.97
C GLN A 249 -3.09 17.88 28.64
N ARG A 250 -3.40 16.60 28.49
CA ARG A 250 -3.15 15.84 27.26
C ARG A 250 -3.90 16.40 26.05
N HIS A 251 -5.16 16.78 26.23
CA HIS A 251 -5.98 17.39 25.16
C HIS A 251 -5.48 18.78 24.74
N ALA A 252 -4.98 19.56 25.70
CA ALA A 252 -4.55 20.93 25.44
C ALA A 252 -3.29 21.02 24.54
N ILE A 253 -2.41 20.01 24.55
CA ILE A 253 -1.13 20.04 23.82
C ILE A 253 -1.28 19.86 22.31
N CYS A 254 -2.26 19.07 21.87
CA CYS A 254 -2.47 18.77 20.45
C CYS A 254 -3.84 19.23 19.92
N GLY A 255 -4.73 19.71 20.79
CA GLY A 255 -6.06 20.16 20.41
C GLY A 255 -6.07 21.54 19.76
N ASP A 256 -6.89 22.46 20.26
CA ASP A 256 -7.08 23.81 19.71
C ASP A 256 -5.79 24.66 19.68
N ALA A 257 -4.81 24.35 20.54
CA ALA A 257 -3.55 25.10 20.64
C ALA A 257 -2.75 25.08 19.31
N VAL A 258 -2.78 23.99 18.55
CA VAL A 258 -2.06 23.89 17.25
C VAL A 258 -2.55 24.92 16.25
N GLY A 259 -3.84 25.25 16.28
CA GLY A 259 -4.43 26.30 15.44
C GLY A 259 -3.90 27.70 15.69
N HIS A 260 -3.24 27.93 16.81
CA HIS A 260 -2.70 29.24 17.24
C HIS A 260 -1.18 29.28 17.34
N ALA A 261 -0.49 28.27 16.81
CA ALA A 261 0.97 28.18 16.81
C ALA A 261 1.62 28.85 15.61
N TRP A 262 2.93 29.10 15.68
CA TRP A 262 3.73 29.42 14.50
C TRP A 262 3.74 28.21 13.53
N THR A 263 3.72 28.47 12.24
CA THR A 263 4.06 27.47 11.22
C THR A 263 5.47 27.74 10.72
N VAL A 264 6.35 26.73 10.72
CA VAL A 264 7.71 26.85 10.18
C VAL A 264 7.88 25.84 9.06
N ALA A 265 8.36 26.30 7.91
CA ALA A 265 8.66 25.45 6.75
C ALA A 265 9.95 25.93 6.05
N ALA A 266 10.57 25.03 5.30
CA ALA A 266 11.68 25.34 4.41
C ALA A 266 11.54 24.54 3.12
N TRP A 267 12.09 25.04 2.02
CA TRP A 267 12.03 24.39 0.71
C TRP A 267 13.43 24.24 0.13
N GLY A 268 13.65 23.12 -0.56
CA GLY A 268 14.93 22.78 -1.16
C GLY A 268 15.10 21.28 -1.36
N ASP A 269 16.32 20.82 -1.49
CA ASP A 269 16.67 19.40 -1.50
C ASP A 269 16.93 18.94 -0.05
N GLU A 270 16.08 18.09 0.50
CA GLU A 270 16.12 17.64 1.89
C GLU A 270 16.97 16.38 2.11
N ARG A 271 17.60 15.85 1.04
CA ARG A 271 18.34 14.59 1.14
C ARG A 271 19.54 14.68 2.08
N PRO A 272 19.71 13.74 3.01
CA PRO A 272 20.83 13.73 3.95
C PRO A 272 22.20 13.84 3.26
N GLY A 273 23.08 14.72 3.78
CA GLY A 273 24.42 14.96 3.24
C GLY A 273 24.47 15.74 1.91
N ARG A 274 23.32 16.07 1.32
CA ARG A 274 23.20 16.85 0.07
C ARG A 274 22.18 17.99 0.19
N ALA A 275 21.66 18.19 1.37
CA ALA A 275 20.60 19.17 1.61
C ALA A 275 21.00 20.57 1.13
N THR A 276 20.08 21.24 0.43
CA THR A 276 20.20 22.64 0.02
C THR A 276 18.88 23.32 0.26
N ALA A 277 18.90 24.52 0.88
CA ALA A 277 17.70 25.27 1.14
C ALA A 277 17.59 26.48 0.19
N GLN A 278 16.37 26.78 -0.25
CA GLN A 278 16.05 27.91 -1.13
C GLN A 278 15.34 29.04 -0.40
N ALA A 279 14.49 28.70 0.56
CA ALA A 279 13.76 29.64 1.39
C ALA A 279 13.38 29.00 2.72
N ILE A 280 13.20 29.86 3.74
CA ILE A 280 12.61 29.52 5.02
C ILE A 280 11.40 30.42 5.22
N ALA A 281 10.32 29.91 5.81
CA ALA A 281 9.17 30.72 6.14
C ALA A 281 8.70 30.50 7.57
N VAL A 282 8.12 31.57 8.11
CA VAL A 282 7.39 31.56 9.38
C VAL A 282 6.01 32.15 9.11
N ALA A 283 4.94 31.49 9.56
CA ALA A 283 3.59 31.97 9.35
C ALA A 283 2.75 31.89 10.63
N THR A 284 1.71 32.73 10.69
CA THR A 284 0.60 32.63 11.64
C THR A 284 -0.67 32.19 10.93
N ALA A 285 -1.83 32.33 11.56
CA ALA A 285 -3.12 32.05 10.93
C ALA A 285 -3.45 33.03 9.78
N THR A 286 -2.92 34.23 9.80
CA THR A 286 -3.34 35.33 8.93
C THR A 286 -2.22 35.94 8.11
N SER A 287 -0.96 35.59 8.37
CA SER A 287 0.21 36.23 7.76
C SER A 287 1.38 35.28 7.60
N ALA A 288 2.20 35.50 6.58
CA ALA A 288 3.42 34.74 6.34
C ALA A 288 4.62 35.67 6.05
N ALA A 289 5.79 35.30 6.58
CA ALA A 289 7.09 35.89 6.25
C ALA A 289 7.91 34.82 5.52
N ILE A 290 8.42 35.17 4.34
CA ILE A 290 9.32 34.29 3.57
C ILE A 290 10.72 34.94 3.57
N VAL A 291 11.70 34.16 3.95
CA VAL A 291 13.12 34.53 3.97
C VAL A 291 13.81 33.78 2.84
N PRO A 292 14.07 34.46 1.69
CA PRO A 292 14.80 33.86 0.59
C PRO A 292 16.27 33.63 0.97
N LEU A 293 16.86 32.56 0.47
CA LEU A 293 18.27 32.25 0.70
C LEU A 293 19.13 32.60 -0.53
N PRO A 294 20.40 33.00 -0.36
CA PRO A 294 21.19 33.04 0.89
C PRO A 294 20.88 34.24 1.79
N ILE A 295 21.16 34.10 3.09
CA ILE A 295 20.94 35.17 4.11
C ILE A 295 22.25 35.66 4.71
N THR A 296 22.20 36.88 5.29
CA THR A 296 23.31 37.45 6.05
C THR A 296 23.50 36.75 7.40
N ASP A 297 24.70 36.81 7.96
CA ASP A 297 24.99 36.21 9.29
C ASP A 297 24.14 36.81 10.40
N THR A 298 23.80 38.11 10.29
CA THR A 298 22.93 38.82 11.24
C THR A 298 21.49 38.29 11.19
N LEU A 299 20.93 38.10 10.01
CA LEU A 299 19.59 37.52 9.84
C LEU A 299 19.56 36.06 10.27
N ARG A 300 20.62 35.30 9.96
CA ARG A 300 20.78 33.91 10.43
C ARG A 300 20.76 33.83 11.97
N ALA A 301 21.48 34.72 12.64
CA ALA A 301 21.50 34.77 14.10
C ALA A 301 20.13 35.10 14.72
N GLN A 302 19.30 35.89 14.02
CA GLN A 302 17.96 36.20 14.48
C GLN A 302 17.00 35.04 14.26
N LEU A 303 17.05 34.39 13.09
CA LEU A 303 16.31 33.17 12.82
C LEU A 303 16.68 32.07 13.83
N ALA A 304 17.97 31.88 14.11
CA ALA A 304 18.43 30.91 15.10
C ALA A 304 17.86 31.18 16.50
N ARG A 305 17.81 32.47 16.92
CA ARG A 305 17.20 32.87 18.19
C ARG A 305 15.70 32.56 18.22
N PHE A 306 14.99 32.91 17.14
CA PHE A 306 13.55 32.64 16.99
C PHE A 306 13.27 31.13 17.06
N LEU A 307 13.95 30.32 16.24
CA LEU A 307 13.79 28.87 16.20
C LEU A 307 14.09 28.23 17.58
N LYS A 308 15.07 28.76 18.30
CA LYS A 308 15.41 28.29 19.64
C LYS A 308 14.41 28.72 20.72
N SER A 309 13.83 29.92 20.63
CA SER A 309 12.92 30.43 21.66
C SER A 309 11.47 30.04 21.43
N GLU A 310 11.06 29.80 20.18
CA GLU A 310 9.67 29.58 19.80
C GLU A 310 9.39 28.13 19.35
N HIS A 311 10.41 27.23 19.34
CA HIS A 311 10.23 25.84 18.84
C HIS A 311 9.02 25.12 19.48
N SER A 312 8.84 25.26 20.79
CA SER A 312 7.76 24.63 21.54
C SER A 312 6.36 25.22 21.25
N ARG A 313 6.30 26.30 20.43
CA ARG A 313 5.07 26.94 19.93
C ARG A 313 4.97 26.87 18.42
N THR A 314 5.65 25.92 17.78
CA THR A 314 5.66 25.75 16.33
C THR A 314 5.04 24.46 15.87
N ILE A 315 4.41 24.50 14.71
CA ILE A 315 3.99 23.36 13.92
C ILE A 315 4.85 23.25 12.67
N VAL A 316 5.14 22.02 12.26
CA VAL A 316 5.95 21.70 11.07
C VAL A 316 5.31 20.56 10.28
N HIS A 317 5.82 20.30 9.09
CA HIS A 317 5.54 19.07 8.34
C HIS A 317 6.87 18.38 8.01
N GLY A 318 7.11 17.21 8.60
CA GLY A 318 8.36 16.47 8.44
C GLY A 318 9.53 17.15 9.17
N TYR A 319 9.55 17.07 10.50
CA TYR A 319 10.59 17.70 11.34
C TYR A 319 12.00 17.25 10.98
N LYS A 320 12.21 15.99 10.67
CA LYS A 320 13.52 15.44 10.30
C LYS A 320 14.03 16.07 8.99
N GLU A 321 13.18 16.15 8.00
CA GLU A 321 13.45 16.75 6.69
C GLU A 321 13.73 18.26 6.84
N LEU A 322 12.93 18.95 7.65
CA LEU A 322 13.15 20.36 7.98
C LEU A 322 14.53 20.60 8.61
N LEU A 323 14.98 19.73 9.51
CA LEU A 323 16.30 19.84 10.13
C LEU A 323 17.45 19.73 9.11
N HIS A 324 17.31 18.89 8.07
CA HIS A 324 18.29 18.82 6.99
C HIS A 324 18.35 20.14 6.19
N LEU A 325 17.20 20.74 5.88
CA LEU A 325 17.13 22.02 5.18
C LEU A 325 17.68 23.17 6.03
N LEU A 326 17.35 23.22 7.32
CA LEU A 326 17.89 24.22 8.25
C LEU A 326 19.40 24.05 8.43
N GLY A 327 19.88 22.81 8.58
CA GLY A 327 21.30 22.49 8.72
C GLY A 327 22.14 22.90 7.49
N ALA A 328 21.54 22.89 6.29
CA ALA A 328 22.21 23.37 5.07
C ALA A 328 22.59 24.87 5.10
N VAL A 329 22.01 25.64 6.01
CA VAL A 329 22.28 27.07 6.20
C VAL A 329 22.72 27.40 7.62
N ASP A 330 23.28 26.42 8.34
CA ASP A 330 23.79 26.52 9.71
C ASP A 330 22.72 26.98 10.72
N LEU A 331 21.49 26.54 10.52
CA LEU A 331 20.38 26.70 11.47
C LEU A 331 20.00 25.37 12.09
N ASP A 332 19.43 25.43 13.28
CA ASP A 332 18.89 24.28 14.00
C ASP A 332 17.63 24.69 14.77
N MET A 333 16.78 23.73 15.06
CA MET A 333 15.54 23.93 15.79
C MET A 333 15.32 22.76 16.76
N ASP A 334 15.04 23.07 18.01
CA ASP A 334 14.65 22.06 19.01
C ASP A 334 13.25 21.49 18.68
N LEU A 335 12.76 20.53 19.51
CA LEU A 335 11.53 19.80 19.24
C LEU A 335 10.33 20.76 19.05
N PRO A 336 9.64 20.73 17.90
CA PRO A 336 8.44 21.52 17.70
C PRO A 336 7.29 21.03 18.59
N MET A 337 6.22 21.82 18.67
CA MET A 337 5.01 21.41 19.37
C MET A 337 4.31 20.25 18.63
N PHE A 338 4.28 20.31 17.32
CA PHE A 338 3.50 19.40 16.49
C PHE A 338 4.12 19.19 15.11
N ASP A 339 4.06 17.95 14.61
CA ASP A 339 4.48 17.60 13.26
C ASP A 339 3.30 16.94 12.52
N THR A 340 2.83 17.55 11.46
CA THR A 340 1.65 17.09 10.72
C THR A 340 1.89 15.80 9.93
N LYS A 341 3.15 15.51 9.55
CA LYS A 341 3.51 14.23 8.90
C LYS A 341 3.41 13.07 9.89
N LEU A 342 3.99 13.24 11.08
CA LEU A 342 3.89 12.27 12.16
C LEU A 342 2.44 12.11 12.64
N ALA A 343 1.71 13.21 12.77
CA ALA A 343 0.30 13.20 13.16
C ALA A 343 -0.56 12.40 12.18
N GLY A 344 -0.33 12.53 10.88
CA GLY A 344 -1.01 11.74 9.86
C GLY A 344 -0.77 10.24 10.03
N ASN A 345 0.48 9.83 10.29
CA ASN A 345 0.82 8.43 10.55
C ASN A 345 0.18 7.89 11.85
N LEU A 346 0.10 8.72 12.89
CA LEU A 346 -0.55 8.35 14.15
C LEU A 346 -2.08 8.28 14.00
N ALA A 347 -2.67 9.22 13.26
CA ALA A 347 -4.10 9.23 12.99
C ALA A 347 -4.53 8.05 12.12
N GLN A 348 -3.70 7.64 11.15
CA GLN A 348 -3.99 6.52 10.26
C GLN A 348 -2.72 5.73 9.94
N PRO A 349 -2.36 4.71 10.75
CA PRO A 349 -1.10 3.97 10.63
C PRO A 349 -0.93 3.16 9.34
N ASP A 350 -2.00 2.83 8.65
CA ASP A 350 -2.00 2.11 7.36
C ASP A 350 -1.89 3.05 6.15
N PHE A 351 -1.90 4.37 6.37
CA PHE A 351 -1.69 5.37 5.34
C PHE A 351 -0.39 6.15 5.59
N HIS A 352 0.53 6.07 4.63
CA HIS A 352 1.76 6.85 4.64
C HIS A 352 1.75 7.84 3.48
N ALA A 353 1.77 9.12 3.80
CA ALA A 353 1.89 10.16 2.80
C ALA A 353 3.38 10.34 2.41
N ASP A 354 3.69 10.17 1.13
CA ASP A 354 5.04 10.40 0.61
C ASP A 354 5.33 11.90 0.40
N SER A 355 4.29 12.74 0.42
CA SER A 355 4.39 14.19 0.21
C SER A 355 3.30 14.96 0.95
N LEU A 356 3.53 16.27 1.16
CA LEU A 356 2.54 17.20 1.70
C LEU A 356 1.25 17.21 0.86
N LYS A 357 1.37 17.13 -0.47
CA LYS A 357 0.24 17.01 -1.41
C LYS A 357 -0.63 15.80 -1.10
N GLN A 358 -0.03 14.62 -0.97
CA GLN A 358 -0.78 13.40 -0.65
C GLN A 358 -1.44 13.46 0.73
N ALA A 359 -0.78 14.08 1.72
CA ALA A 359 -1.39 14.31 3.03
C ALA A 359 -2.61 15.24 2.93
N ALA A 360 -2.52 16.31 2.13
CA ALA A 360 -3.62 17.23 1.90
C ALA A 360 -4.79 16.56 1.16
N GLU A 361 -4.51 15.80 0.11
CA GLU A 361 -5.52 15.04 -0.63
C GLU A 361 -6.27 14.05 0.27
N HIS A 362 -5.55 13.42 1.21
CA HIS A 362 -6.13 12.39 2.06
C HIS A 362 -6.89 12.94 3.27
N PHE A 363 -6.32 13.91 3.99
CA PHE A 363 -6.87 14.39 5.26
C PHE A 363 -7.73 15.66 5.11
N LEU A 364 -7.54 16.43 4.04
CA LEU A 364 -8.27 17.68 3.81
C LEU A 364 -9.23 17.62 2.61
N ASP A 365 -9.25 16.50 1.86
CA ASP A 365 -10.07 16.30 0.65
C ASP A 365 -9.81 17.38 -0.44
N ILE A 366 -8.58 17.88 -0.51
CA ILE A 366 -8.14 18.87 -1.50
C ILE A 366 -7.67 18.11 -2.74
N HIS A 367 -8.27 18.40 -3.90
CA HIS A 367 -7.81 17.83 -5.18
C HIS A 367 -6.96 18.86 -5.92
N PHE A 368 -5.71 18.50 -6.16
CA PHE A 368 -4.83 19.29 -7.02
C PHE A 368 -5.06 18.88 -8.47
N THR A 369 -5.44 19.81 -9.34
CA THR A 369 -5.42 19.58 -10.79
C THR A 369 -3.98 19.29 -11.21
N GLU A 370 -3.75 18.12 -11.80
CA GLU A 370 -2.46 17.81 -12.41
C GLU A 370 -2.26 18.77 -13.59
N THR A 371 -1.44 19.79 -13.43
CA THR A 371 -0.75 20.40 -14.55
C THR A 371 0.18 19.31 -15.08
N GLU A 372 -0.07 18.84 -16.30
CA GLU A 372 0.63 17.74 -16.96
C GLU A 372 2.14 17.95 -16.82
N GLN A 373 2.82 17.03 -16.14
CA GLN A 373 4.27 16.96 -16.22
C GLN A 373 4.63 16.69 -17.68
N PRO A 374 5.54 17.45 -18.28
CA PRO A 374 5.99 17.19 -19.64
C PRO A 374 6.57 15.78 -19.69
N SER A 375 5.92 14.89 -20.43
CA SER A 375 6.45 13.57 -20.73
C SER A 375 7.80 13.73 -21.41
N GLN A 376 8.86 13.11 -20.86
CA GLN A 376 10.17 13.06 -21.49
C GLN A 376 10.02 12.57 -22.93
N GLY A 377 10.10 13.48 -23.90
CA GLY A 377 10.21 13.09 -25.30
C GLY A 377 9.59 13.98 -26.38
N THR A 378 8.94 15.09 -26.07
CA THR A 378 8.46 16.02 -27.11
C THR A 378 9.08 17.40 -26.91
N LEU A 379 9.90 17.81 -27.91
CA LEU A 379 10.35 19.18 -28.08
C LEU A 379 9.17 19.96 -28.69
N ASP A 380 8.28 20.45 -27.86
CA ASP A 380 7.27 21.43 -28.28
C ASP A 380 7.78 22.83 -27.90
N PHE A 381 7.98 23.62 -28.94
CA PHE A 381 8.33 25.04 -28.87
C PHE A 381 7.03 25.89 -28.80
N ASP A 382 6.25 25.77 -27.73
CA ASP A 382 5.23 26.77 -27.40
C ASP A 382 5.55 27.34 -26.02
N ASP A 383 5.99 28.60 -26.04
CA ASP A 383 6.66 29.37 -25.00
C ASP A 383 5.63 30.16 -24.15
N ASP A 384 4.52 29.54 -23.74
CA ASP A 384 3.51 30.12 -22.85
C ASP A 384 3.28 29.26 -21.59
N GLN A 385 4.37 28.77 -20.97
CA GLN A 385 4.27 28.28 -19.59
C GLN A 385 4.21 29.50 -18.67
N VAL A 386 3.04 29.76 -18.08
CA VAL A 386 2.91 30.67 -16.95
C VAL A 386 3.75 30.06 -15.81
N GLU A 387 4.95 30.60 -15.59
CA GLU A 387 5.75 30.25 -14.40
C GLU A 387 4.91 30.66 -13.17
N GLU A 388 4.38 29.65 -12.43
CA GLU A 388 3.75 29.90 -11.14
C GLU A 388 4.77 30.63 -10.23
N ASP A 389 4.34 31.71 -9.57
CA ASP A 389 5.19 32.42 -8.61
C ASP A 389 5.61 31.42 -7.51
N PRO A 390 6.91 31.17 -7.29
CA PRO A 390 7.39 30.29 -6.24
C PRO A 390 6.83 30.64 -4.85
N ASN A 391 6.44 31.88 -4.62
CA ASN A 391 5.86 32.32 -3.36
C ASN A 391 4.40 31.87 -3.20
N GLU A 392 3.64 31.78 -4.28
CA GLU A 392 2.27 31.26 -4.27
C GLU A 392 2.25 29.80 -3.84
N HIS A 393 3.13 28.97 -4.41
CA HIS A 393 3.30 27.58 -4.00
C HIS A 393 3.69 27.47 -2.51
N ARG A 394 4.61 28.30 -2.04
CA ARG A 394 5.05 28.33 -0.63
C ARG A 394 3.94 28.73 0.33
N LEU A 395 3.12 29.72 -0.04
CA LEU A 395 1.95 30.12 0.76
C LEU A 395 0.93 29.01 0.84
N ARG A 396 0.66 28.33 -0.27
CA ARG A 396 -0.24 27.17 -0.33
C ARG A 396 0.25 26.06 0.60
N ASP A 397 1.54 25.73 0.57
CA ASP A 397 2.13 24.72 1.47
C ASP A 397 1.97 25.10 2.94
N LEU A 398 2.23 26.35 3.31
CA LEU A 398 2.04 26.83 4.69
C LEU A 398 0.59 26.72 5.15
N ALA A 399 -0.36 27.07 4.29
CA ALA A 399 -1.79 26.95 4.56
C ALA A 399 -2.21 25.48 4.72
N ILE A 400 -1.67 24.59 3.89
CA ILE A 400 -1.90 23.14 3.98
C ILE A 400 -1.36 22.59 5.30
N ILE A 401 -0.11 22.89 5.66
CA ILE A 401 0.50 22.44 6.92
C ILE A 401 -0.37 22.86 8.11
N ARG A 402 -0.84 24.09 8.08
CA ARG A 402 -1.70 24.62 9.14
C ARG A 402 -3.06 23.94 9.18
N SER A 403 -3.70 23.76 8.04
CA SER A 403 -4.99 23.07 7.94
C SER A 403 -4.89 21.61 8.40
N LEU A 404 -3.80 20.92 8.04
CA LEU A 404 -3.50 19.58 8.54
C LEU A 404 -3.34 19.57 10.06
N ALA A 405 -2.66 20.57 10.65
CA ALA A 405 -2.51 20.65 12.09
C ALA A 405 -3.86 20.84 12.81
N VAL A 406 -4.72 21.72 12.29
CA VAL A 406 -6.07 21.98 12.82
C VAL A 406 -6.96 20.73 12.71
N THR A 407 -6.83 19.97 11.63
CA THR A 407 -7.61 18.75 11.41
C THR A 407 -7.09 17.57 12.25
N LEU A 408 -5.78 17.37 12.29
CA LEU A 408 -5.16 16.21 12.94
C LEU A 408 -4.97 16.41 14.46
N GLY A 409 -4.80 17.65 14.91
CA GLY A 409 -4.59 17.95 16.32
C GLY A 409 -5.69 17.40 17.25
N PRO A 410 -6.98 17.67 16.98
CA PRO A 410 -8.07 17.09 17.76
C PRO A 410 -8.11 15.56 17.72
N ILE A 411 -7.84 14.94 16.56
CA ILE A 411 -7.82 13.47 16.40
C ILE A 411 -6.74 12.85 17.28
N ILE A 412 -5.52 13.41 17.26
CA ILE A 412 -4.41 12.94 18.08
C ILE A 412 -4.69 13.16 19.57
N ALA A 413 -5.35 14.26 19.91
CA ALA A 413 -5.75 14.55 21.30
C ALA A 413 -6.80 13.56 21.81
N GLU A 414 -7.87 13.32 21.04
CA GLU A 414 -8.94 12.38 21.38
C GLU A 414 -8.43 10.94 21.56
N ARG A 415 -7.44 10.54 20.74
CA ARG A 415 -6.80 9.22 20.83
C ARG A 415 -5.71 9.11 21.90
N GLU A 416 -5.51 10.14 22.70
CA GLU A 416 -4.47 10.23 23.74
C GLU A 416 -3.03 10.02 23.20
N GLN A 417 -2.78 10.34 21.91
CA GLN A 417 -1.50 10.14 21.22
C GLN A 417 -0.55 11.35 21.30
N CYS A 418 -0.95 12.44 21.92
CA CYS A 418 -0.10 13.63 22.08
C CYS A 418 1.20 13.31 22.80
N TRP A 419 1.15 12.44 23.81
CA TRP A 419 2.34 11.95 24.49
C TRP A 419 3.26 11.18 23.54
N LEU A 420 2.72 10.23 22.79
CA LEU A 420 3.49 9.43 21.84
C LEU A 420 4.25 10.32 20.86
N MET A 421 3.58 11.31 20.30
CA MET A 421 4.22 12.28 19.39
C MET A 421 5.37 13.03 20.08
N ARG A 422 5.13 13.63 21.24
CA ARG A 422 6.09 14.52 21.86
C ARG A 422 7.21 13.81 22.59
N ALA A 423 6.94 12.67 23.23
CA ALA A 423 7.92 11.95 24.06
C ALA A 423 8.70 10.89 23.27
N ILE A 424 8.18 10.44 22.12
CA ILE A 424 8.82 9.38 21.34
C ILE A 424 9.06 9.82 19.89
N GLU A 425 8.03 10.13 19.11
CA GLU A 425 8.15 10.33 17.65
C GLU A 425 9.05 11.52 17.29
N LEU A 426 8.82 12.69 17.89
CA LEU A 426 9.65 13.87 17.65
C LEU A 426 11.10 13.69 18.15
N PRO A 427 11.37 13.18 19.37
CA PRO A 427 12.73 12.86 19.80
C PRO A 427 13.43 11.83 18.91
N VAL A 428 12.72 10.79 18.46
CA VAL A 428 13.27 9.80 17.53
C VAL A 428 13.62 10.45 16.20
N SER A 429 12.76 11.32 15.64
CA SER A 429 13.04 12.08 14.42
C SER A 429 14.32 12.91 14.55
N ARG A 430 14.54 13.53 15.71
CA ARG A 430 15.78 14.27 16.03
C ARG A 430 17.01 13.36 16.05
N VAL A 431 16.90 12.18 16.67
CA VAL A 431 17.99 11.20 16.72
C VAL A 431 18.30 10.68 15.31
N LEU A 432 17.28 10.35 14.54
CA LEU A 432 17.45 9.88 13.15
C LEU A 432 18.12 10.95 12.28
N HIS A 433 17.72 12.22 12.40
CA HIS A 433 18.43 13.32 11.73
C HIS A 433 19.91 13.35 12.12
N GLY A 434 20.24 13.23 13.42
CA GLY A 434 21.63 13.20 13.88
C GLY A 434 22.42 12.02 13.31
N MET A 435 21.82 10.86 13.20
CA MET A 435 22.42 9.69 12.54
C MET A 435 22.65 9.93 11.05
N GLU A 436 21.67 10.47 10.34
CA GLU A 436 21.74 10.80 8.92
C GLU A 436 22.77 11.92 8.63
N HIS A 437 22.84 12.92 9.51
CA HIS A 437 23.85 13.99 9.42
C HIS A 437 25.28 13.46 9.65
N THR A 438 25.47 12.58 10.61
CA THR A 438 26.78 11.93 10.89
C THR A 438 27.17 11.00 9.76
N GLY A 439 26.20 10.26 9.21
CA GLY A 439 26.37 9.28 8.15
C GLY A 439 27.25 8.09 8.57
N ALA A 440 27.49 7.21 7.63
CA ALA A 440 28.39 6.08 7.77
C ALA A 440 29.57 6.23 6.81
N LYS A 441 30.81 6.14 7.34
CA LYS A 441 32.00 6.19 6.50
C LYS A 441 32.11 4.90 5.68
N VAL A 442 32.14 5.05 4.36
CA VAL A 442 32.33 3.96 3.41
C VAL A 442 33.66 4.12 2.67
N ASP A 443 34.29 3.01 2.31
CA ASP A 443 35.46 2.99 1.43
C ASP A 443 34.97 3.01 -0.03
N SER A 444 34.83 4.20 -0.58
CA SER A 444 34.34 4.39 -1.96
C SER A 444 35.28 3.77 -2.98
N VAL A 445 36.59 3.77 -2.74
CA VAL A 445 37.57 3.15 -3.66
C VAL A 445 37.34 1.65 -3.73
N ARG A 446 37.11 1.01 -2.58
CA ARG A 446 36.80 -0.41 -2.52
C ARG A 446 35.44 -0.73 -3.17
N LEU A 447 34.40 0.08 -2.92
CA LEU A 447 33.08 -0.10 -3.55
C LEU A 447 33.17 0.01 -5.08
N VAL A 448 33.89 1.01 -5.61
CA VAL A 448 34.14 1.14 -7.06
C VAL A 448 34.86 -0.10 -7.60
N SER A 449 35.92 -0.55 -6.92
CA SER A 449 36.64 -1.77 -7.30
C SER A 449 35.74 -3.00 -7.32
N MET A 450 34.90 -3.18 -6.29
CA MET A 450 33.94 -4.30 -6.23
C MET A 450 32.89 -4.21 -7.37
N ARG A 451 32.36 -3.02 -7.65
CA ARG A 451 31.43 -2.80 -8.77
C ARG A 451 32.06 -3.23 -10.10
N ASP A 452 33.30 -2.81 -10.34
CA ASP A 452 34.00 -3.08 -11.59
C ASP A 452 34.37 -4.59 -11.71
N GLN A 453 34.72 -5.23 -10.61
CA GLN A 453 34.89 -6.67 -10.53
C GLN A 453 33.59 -7.41 -10.86
N PHE A 454 32.48 -7.05 -10.21
CA PHE A 454 31.16 -7.65 -10.48
C PHE A 454 30.69 -7.37 -11.92
N ALA A 455 31.01 -6.21 -12.49
CA ALA A 455 30.72 -5.93 -13.89
C ALA A 455 31.52 -6.83 -14.86
N ALA A 456 32.77 -7.15 -14.55
CA ALA A 456 33.60 -8.07 -15.33
C ALA A 456 33.08 -9.52 -15.19
N GLU A 457 32.78 -9.97 -13.97
CA GLU A 457 32.24 -11.32 -13.73
C GLU A 457 30.85 -11.51 -14.39
N ALA A 458 29.98 -10.49 -14.35
CA ALA A 458 28.68 -10.53 -15.02
C ALA A 458 28.83 -10.66 -16.55
N ARG A 459 29.77 -9.94 -17.15
CA ARG A 459 30.11 -10.06 -18.58
C ARG A 459 30.60 -11.46 -18.92
N GLN A 460 31.54 -12.00 -18.16
CA GLN A 460 32.04 -13.34 -18.35
C GLN A 460 30.92 -14.39 -18.28
N ALA A 461 30.05 -14.29 -17.28
CA ALA A 461 28.89 -15.18 -17.15
C ALA A 461 27.90 -15.03 -18.31
N GLN A 462 27.74 -13.82 -18.85
CA GLN A 462 26.91 -13.55 -20.03
C GLN A 462 27.50 -14.18 -21.28
N GLU A 463 28.81 -14.04 -21.52
CA GLU A 463 29.53 -14.62 -22.66
C GLU A 463 29.45 -16.16 -22.60
N MET A 464 29.66 -16.75 -21.44
CA MET A 464 29.50 -18.20 -21.26
C MET A 464 28.05 -18.65 -21.55
N ALA A 465 27.05 -17.89 -21.11
CA ALA A 465 25.65 -18.21 -21.41
C ALA A 465 25.38 -18.15 -22.92
N TRP A 466 25.90 -17.17 -23.62
CA TRP A 466 25.78 -17.05 -25.08
C TRP A 466 26.51 -18.19 -25.83
N GLU A 467 27.68 -18.60 -25.35
CA GLU A 467 28.40 -19.75 -25.90
C GLU A 467 27.55 -21.02 -25.82
N TYR A 468 26.96 -21.33 -24.65
CA TYR A 468 26.08 -22.48 -24.51
C TYR A 468 24.75 -22.31 -25.27
N ALA A 469 24.22 -21.12 -25.42
CA ALA A 469 23.01 -20.84 -26.20
C ALA A 469 23.30 -21.01 -27.72
N GLY A 470 24.55 -20.73 -28.16
CA GLY A 470 24.94 -20.67 -29.56
C GLY A 470 24.52 -19.38 -30.27
N THR A 471 24.03 -18.41 -29.54
CA THR A 471 23.61 -17.09 -30.02
C THR A 471 23.58 -16.06 -28.90
N GLU A 472 23.75 -14.80 -29.23
CA GLU A 472 23.58 -13.70 -28.30
C GLU A 472 22.09 -13.48 -28.00
N ILE A 473 21.73 -13.48 -26.73
CA ILE A 473 20.37 -13.28 -26.27
C ILE A 473 20.32 -12.32 -25.08
N ASN A 474 19.19 -11.66 -24.90
CA ASN A 474 18.95 -10.88 -23.68
C ASN A 474 18.59 -11.82 -22.53
N LEU A 475 19.53 -12.02 -21.59
CA LEU A 475 19.37 -12.87 -20.41
C LEU A 475 18.32 -12.36 -19.40
N GLN A 476 17.79 -11.15 -19.60
CA GLN A 476 16.68 -10.59 -18.82
C GLN A 476 15.32 -10.79 -19.50
N SER A 477 15.28 -11.18 -20.78
CA SER A 477 14.05 -11.38 -21.53
C SER A 477 13.44 -12.76 -21.28
N PRO A 478 12.27 -12.86 -20.60
CA PRO A 478 11.60 -14.15 -20.37
C PRO A 478 11.27 -14.90 -21.66
N LYS A 479 10.89 -14.16 -22.72
CA LYS A 479 10.57 -14.75 -24.04
C LYS A 479 11.78 -15.43 -24.70
N GLN A 480 12.93 -14.75 -24.69
CA GLN A 480 14.15 -15.32 -25.30
C GLN A 480 14.67 -16.49 -24.48
N LEU A 481 14.61 -16.40 -23.14
CA LEU A 481 14.99 -17.51 -22.27
C LEU A 481 14.09 -18.74 -22.46
N GLN A 482 12.78 -18.54 -22.60
CA GLN A 482 11.84 -19.64 -22.86
C GLN A 482 12.17 -20.36 -24.17
N LYS A 483 12.45 -19.61 -25.23
CA LYS A 483 12.85 -20.18 -26.52
C LYS A 483 14.09 -21.05 -26.38
N VAL A 484 15.16 -20.50 -25.82
CA VAL A 484 16.41 -21.23 -25.64
C VAL A 484 16.26 -22.46 -24.76
N LEU A 485 15.62 -22.33 -23.62
CA LEU A 485 15.51 -23.43 -22.66
C LEU A 485 14.57 -24.56 -23.13
N PHE A 486 13.41 -24.22 -23.68
CA PHE A 486 12.34 -25.19 -23.94
C PHE A 486 12.28 -25.62 -25.42
N GLU A 487 12.65 -24.75 -26.38
CA GLU A 487 12.64 -25.07 -27.80
C GLU A 487 14.03 -25.55 -28.27
N ASP A 488 15.08 -24.75 -28.02
CA ASP A 488 16.41 -25.05 -28.55
C ASP A 488 17.19 -26.13 -27.75
N MET A 489 17.00 -26.17 -26.41
CA MET A 489 17.64 -27.14 -25.52
C MET A 489 16.71 -28.28 -25.09
N GLY A 490 15.42 -28.22 -25.41
CA GLY A 490 14.45 -29.30 -25.20
C GLY A 490 14.15 -29.64 -23.75
N LEU A 491 14.37 -28.67 -22.81
CA LEU A 491 14.08 -28.89 -21.40
C LEU A 491 12.56 -28.92 -21.15
N LYS A 492 12.14 -29.76 -20.22
CA LYS A 492 10.72 -29.79 -19.81
C LYS A 492 10.45 -28.68 -18.79
N PRO A 493 9.51 -27.77 -19.07
CA PRO A 493 9.18 -26.68 -18.14
C PRO A 493 8.61 -27.23 -16.84
N THR A 494 9.01 -26.62 -15.72
CA THR A 494 8.62 -27.08 -14.37
C THR A 494 7.32 -26.47 -13.89
N LYS A 495 7.03 -25.22 -14.29
CA LYS A 495 5.80 -24.49 -13.88
C LYS A 495 5.34 -23.55 -14.99
N ARG A 496 4.03 -23.27 -15.04
CA ARG A 496 3.44 -22.23 -15.88
C ARG A 496 3.05 -21.01 -15.06
N THR A 497 3.07 -19.85 -15.68
CA THR A 497 2.51 -18.61 -15.12
C THR A 497 0.99 -18.64 -15.22
N LYS A 498 0.30 -17.73 -14.51
CA LYS A 498 -1.16 -17.60 -14.61
C LYS A 498 -1.64 -17.27 -16.04
N SER A 499 -0.78 -16.70 -16.87
CA SER A 499 -1.06 -16.40 -18.30
C SER A 499 -0.72 -17.56 -19.24
N GLY A 500 -0.42 -18.75 -18.72
CA GLY A 500 -0.10 -19.96 -19.51
C GLY A 500 1.33 -20.05 -20.01
N SER A 501 2.13 -19.00 -19.88
CA SER A 501 3.53 -18.99 -20.26
C SER A 501 4.41 -19.76 -19.26
N TYR A 502 5.55 -20.25 -19.69
CA TYR A 502 6.50 -20.95 -18.80
C TYR A 502 7.22 -19.94 -17.89
N THR A 503 7.36 -20.27 -16.61
CA THR A 503 8.06 -19.40 -15.67
C THR A 503 9.58 -19.55 -15.81
N THR A 504 10.30 -18.42 -15.81
CA THR A 504 11.76 -18.33 -15.81
C THR A 504 12.27 -17.58 -14.56
N ASN A 505 11.52 -17.65 -13.45
CA ASN A 505 11.96 -17.07 -12.18
C ASN A 505 13.13 -17.87 -11.57
N ALA A 506 13.81 -17.30 -10.58
CA ALA A 506 15.01 -17.90 -9.98
C ALA A 506 14.79 -19.34 -9.49
N ALA A 507 13.65 -19.60 -8.82
CA ALA A 507 13.33 -20.93 -8.31
C ALA A 507 13.11 -21.98 -9.42
N ALA A 508 12.42 -21.59 -10.50
CA ALA A 508 12.21 -22.48 -11.65
C ALA A 508 13.50 -22.76 -12.41
N LEU A 509 14.36 -21.75 -12.57
CA LEU A 509 15.68 -21.94 -13.21
C LEU A 509 16.62 -22.79 -12.34
N GLN A 510 16.59 -22.64 -11.02
CA GLN A 510 17.35 -23.49 -10.10
C GLN A 510 16.90 -24.94 -10.16
N ASP A 511 15.58 -25.19 -10.23
CA ASP A 511 15.01 -26.53 -10.37
C ASP A 511 15.39 -27.18 -11.73
N LEU A 512 15.38 -26.38 -12.80
CA LEU A 512 15.85 -26.83 -14.13
C LEU A 512 17.35 -27.15 -14.12
N TYR A 513 18.17 -26.31 -13.45
CA TYR A 513 19.60 -26.53 -13.33
C TYR A 513 19.91 -27.88 -12.67
N VAL A 514 19.25 -28.17 -11.55
CA VAL A 514 19.42 -29.46 -10.84
C VAL A 514 18.96 -30.64 -11.70
N LYS A 515 17.91 -30.48 -12.50
CA LYS A 515 17.36 -31.54 -13.35
C LYS A 515 18.08 -31.74 -14.69
N SER A 516 18.95 -30.83 -15.06
CA SER A 516 19.64 -30.84 -16.35
C SER A 516 21.08 -31.38 -16.27
N VAL A 517 21.48 -32.04 -15.20
CA VAL A 517 22.85 -32.54 -14.96
C VAL A 517 23.33 -33.45 -16.10
N ASP A 518 22.43 -34.25 -16.69
CA ASP A 518 22.77 -35.13 -17.82
C ASP A 518 22.83 -34.42 -19.19
N ASN A 519 22.47 -33.14 -19.26
CA ASN A 519 22.53 -32.30 -20.45
C ASN A 519 23.57 -31.18 -20.24
N GLU A 520 24.82 -31.45 -20.60
CA GLU A 520 25.96 -30.55 -20.37
C GLU A 520 25.71 -29.13 -20.92
N ARG A 521 25.12 -29.02 -22.11
CA ARG A 521 24.81 -27.72 -22.75
C ARG A 521 23.79 -26.94 -21.97
N ALA A 522 22.69 -27.57 -21.59
CA ALA A 522 21.62 -26.90 -20.84
C ALA A 522 22.02 -26.57 -19.40
N ASN A 523 22.77 -27.47 -18.76
CA ASN A 523 23.29 -27.26 -17.41
C ASN A 523 24.31 -26.13 -17.38
N GLY A 524 25.24 -26.08 -18.34
CA GLY A 524 26.21 -25.00 -18.50
C GLY A 524 25.53 -23.65 -18.74
N PHE A 525 24.51 -23.59 -19.60
CA PHE A 525 23.73 -22.38 -19.84
C PHE A 525 23.01 -21.89 -18.57
N LEU A 526 22.34 -22.80 -17.88
CA LEU A 526 21.61 -22.46 -16.64
C LEU A 526 22.55 -22.01 -15.53
N GLY A 527 23.70 -22.66 -15.37
CA GLY A 527 24.74 -22.25 -14.42
C GLY A 527 25.25 -20.83 -14.71
N ALA A 528 25.58 -20.54 -15.96
CA ALA A 528 26.02 -19.21 -16.39
C ALA A 528 24.91 -18.15 -16.23
N LEU A 529 23.66 -18.45 -16.58
CA LEU A 529 22.51 -17.58 -16.41
C LEU A 529 22.23 -17.23 -14.93
N LEU A 530 22.23 -18.23 -14.05
CA LEU A 530 22.05 -18.05 -12.62
C LEU A 530 23.18 -17.19 -12.02
N ARG A 531 24.42 -17.47 -12.39
CA ARG A 531 25.58 -16.67 -11.99
C ARG A 531 25.48 -15.23 -12.47
N HIS A 532 25.11 -15.01 -13.73
CA HIS A 532 24.93 -13.67 -14.30
C HIS A 532 23.87 -12.88 -13.50
N ARG A 533 22.74 -13.48 -13.14
CA ARG A 533 21.68 -12.83 -12.36
C ARG A 533 22.14 -12.49 -10.94
N GLU A 534 22.82 -13.40 -10.27
CA GLU A 534 23.37 -13.21 -8.93
C GLU A 534 24.34 -12.02 -8.91
N ILE A 535 25.33 -12.04 -9.82
CA ILE A 535 26.37 -11.00 -9.89
C ILE A 535 25.78 -9.64 -10.27
N ASN A 536 24.82 -9.58 -11.19
CA ASN A 536 24.16 -8.32 -11.52
C ASN A 536 23.39 -7.74 -10.32
N LYS A 537 22.77 -8.58 -9.49
CA LYS A 537 22.13 -8.14 -8.26
C LYS A 537 23.14 -7.55 -7.28
N LEU A 538 24.29 -8.22 -7.07
CA LEU A 538 25.37 -7.72 -6.21
C LEU A 538 25.95 -6.41 -6.76
N LYS A 539 26.20 -6.34 -8.07
CA LYS A 539 26.66 -5.11 -8.74
C LYS A 539 25.69 -3.95 -8.49
N GLN A 540 24.39 -4.19 -8.62
CA GLN A 540 23.36 -3.16 -8.40
C GLN A 540 23.34 -2.67 -6.95
N ILE A 541 23.46 -3.57 -5.98
CA ILE A 541 23.54 -3.21 -4.54
C ILE A 541 24.76 -2.32 -4.31
N VAL A 542 25.94 -2.71 -4.80
CA VAL A 542 27.16 -1.90 -4.64
C VAL A 542 27.04 -0.56 -5.36
N GLN A 543 26.44 -0.53 -6.55
CA GLN A 543 26.22 0.70 -7.31
C GLN A 543 25.29 1.69 -6.58
N THR A 544 24.34 1.20 -5.81
CA THR A 544 23.42 2.04 -5.00
C THR A 544 24.15 2.69 -3.81
N LEU A 545 25.25 2.08 -3.34
CA LEU A 545 26.06 2.58 -2.21
C LEU A 545 27.14 3.59 -2.65
N ILE A 546 27.42 3.71 -3.94
CA ILE A 546 28.39 4.67 -4.53
C ILE A 546 27.71 5.98 -4.87
#